data_598feae9cc06b18e50b109383c0aad16
#
_entry.id   598feae9cc06b18e50b109383c0aad16
#
_cell.length_a   1.000
_cell.length_b   1.000
_cell.length_c   1.000
_cell.angle_alpha   90.00
_cell.angle_beta   90.00
_cell.angle_gamma   90.00
#
_symmetry.space_group_name_H-M   'P 1'
#
loop_
_entity.id
_entity.type
_entity.pdbx_description
1 polymer ?
#
loop_
_entity_poly.entity_id
_entity_poly.type
_entity_poly.pdbx_seq_one_letter_code
_entity_poly.pdbx_strand_id
1 'polypeptide(L)'
;GGNGAGNQFSKGPIEVAYTQHSQKWRMPDTHYVFTHGPAGFVALDTNSLMWDNTDHGDQAQWVTGALSGLNTPWKFVLGHHPYLSNGPHGNAGNYDPPWGRLDPLGVAGGGRVKDFFDLYVCNNADFYLCGHDHSRQSLNQGCGMELVVSGGGASTTEVSDTNPKYWHAATIGFMYMEVTAQSAVGTFVTETGAVDFTRTVMR
;
A
#
# COMPACT_ATOMS: atom_id res chain seq x y z
N GLY A 1 9.99 -4.52 -12.04
CA GLY A 1 8.93 -3.89 -12.71
C GLY A 1 9.30 -3.31 -14.05
N GLY A 2 8.48 -3.45 -15.07
CA GLY A 2 8.68 -2.81 -16.37
C GLY A 2 7.90 -1.50 -16.41
N ASN A 3 8.58 -0.41 -16.67
CA ASN A 3 8.03 0.95 -16.69
C ASN A 3 7.36 1.32 -18.03
N GLY A 4 6.72 0.40 -18.71
CA GLY A 4 6.01 0.70 -19.95
C GLY A 4 4.50 0.73 -19.72
N ALA A 5 3.82 1.82 -20.05
CA ALA A 5 2.37 1.99 -19.90
C ALA A 5 1.56 0.80 -20.48
N GLY A 6 2.03 0.16 -21.57
CA GLY A 6 1.37 -0.99 -22.18
C GLY A 6 1.43 -2.31 -21.39
N ASN A 7 2.31 -2.43 -20.38
CA ASN A 7 2.45 -3.66 -19.60
C ASN A 7 1.67 -3.62 -18.27
N GLN A 8 1.23 -2.48 -17.83
CA GLN A 8 0.62 -2.29 -16.52
C GLN A 8 -0.81 -2.84 -16.48
N PHE A 9 -1.57 -2.65 -17.55
CA PHE A 9 -2.96 -3.12 -17.67
C PHE A 9 -3.10 -4.61 -17.99
N SER A 10 -2.03 -5.25 -18.46
CA SER A 10 -2.04 -6.68 -18.83
C SER A 10 -1.58 -7.61 -17.70
N LYS A 11 -0.79 -7.12 -16.76
CA LYS A 11 -0.21 -7.98 -15.69
C LYS A 11 -1.23 -8.44 -14.67
N GLY A 12 -2.06 -7.54 -14.15
CA GLY A 12 -3.08 -7.88 -13.18
C GLY A 12 -4.00 -9.02 -13.66
N PRO A 13 -4.64 -8.92 -14.83
CA PRO A 13 -5.43 -10.02 -15.38
C PRO A 13 -4.67 -11.32 -15.59
N ILE A 14 -3.38 -11.27 -15.98
CA ILE A 14 -2.53 -12.46 -16.12
C ILE A 14 -2.27 -13.11 -14.77
N GLU A 15 -1.98 -12.33 -13.75
CA GLU A 15 -1.73 -12.80 -12.38
C GLU A 15 -3.00 -13.41 -11.77
N VAL A 16 -4.16 -12.81 -12.00
CA VAL A 16 -5.46 -13.38 -11.64
C VAL A 16 -5.67 -14.72 -12.36
N ALA A 17 -5.44 -14.78 -13.68
CA ALA A 17 -5.57 -16.01 -14.46
C ALA A 17 -4.59 -17.11 -13.98
N TYR A 18 -3.40 -16.74 -13.50
CA TYR A 18 -2.43 -17.69 -12.97
C TYR A 18 -2.94 -18.46 -11.74
N THR A 19 -3.93 -17.95 -11.03
CA THR A 19 -4.64 -18.66 -9.95
C THR A 19 -5.20 -20.01 -10.41
N GLN A 20 -5.52 -20.15 -11.69
CA GLN A 20 -6.01 -21.42 -12.27
C GLN A 20 -4.88 -22.45 -12.52
N HIS A 21 -3.64 -22.02 -12.50
CA HIS A 21 -2.46 -22.82 -12.84
C HIS A 21 -1.58 -23.17 -11.63
N SER A 22 -1.83 -22.57 -10.45
CA SER A 22 -1.01 -22.78 -9.27
C SER A 22 -1.86 -22.92 -8.00
N GLN A 23 -1.59 -23.94 -7.21
CA GLN A 23 -2.19 -24.09 -5.88
C GLN A 23 -1.50 -23.21 -4.81
N LYS A 24 -0.33 -22.64 -5.15
CA LYS A 24 0.46 -21.76 -4.26
C LYS A 24 0.19 -20.29 -4.48
N TRP A 25 -0.58 -19.96 -5.51
CA TRP A 25 -0.93 -18.60 -5.88
C TRP A 25 -2.44 -18.45 -5.89
N ARG A 26 -2.94 -17.47 -5.17
CA ARG A 26 -4.36 -17.12 -5.18
C ARG A 26 -4.52 -15.61 -5.23
N MET A 27 -4.95 -15.11 -6.36
CA MET A 27 -5.33 -13.74 -6.60
C MET A 27 -6.71 -13.76 -7.26
N PRO A 28 -7.79 -13.59 -6.48
CA PRO A 28 -9.16 -13.78 -6.98
C PRO A 28 -9.59 -12.70 -7.98
N ASP A 29 -9.03 -11.50 -7.84
CA ASP A 29 -9.25 -10.36 -8.70
C ASP A 29 -8.05 -9.40 -8.62
N THR A 30 -8.00 -8.35 -9.42
CA THR A 30 -6.99 -7.28 -9.35
C THR A 30 -7.09 -6.48 -8.05
N HIS A 31 -8.29 -6.36 -7.51
CA HIS A 31 -8.57 -5.85 -6.17
C HIS A 31 -9.55 -6.77 -5.45
N TYR A 32 -9.32 -7.07 -4.21
CA TYR A 32 -10.09 -8.08 -3.48
C TYR A 32 -10.05 -7.89 -1.97
N VAL A 33 -10.96 -8.58 -1.28
CA VAL A 33 -11.05 -8.61 0.16
C VAL A 33 -10.85 -10.04 0.68
N PHE A 34 -10.19 -10.16 1.82
CA PHE A 34 -10.08 -11.42 2.56
C PHE A 34 -9.95 -11.16 4.06
N THR A 35 -10.13 -12.19 4.87
CA THR A 35 -9.96 -12.13 6.31
C THR A 35 -8.98 -13.20 6.79
N HIS A 36 -8.22 -12.88 7.83
CA HIS A 36 -7.36 -13.83 8.53
C HIS A 36 -7.35 -13.51 10.03
N GLY A 37 -7.88 -14.43 10.84
CA GLY A 37 -8.02 -14.22 12.28
C GLY A 37 -8.79 -12.92 12.60
N PRO A 38 -8.24 -12.03 13.44
CA PRO A 38 -8.91 -10.78 13.83
C PRO A 38 -8.76 -9.66 12.79
N ALA A 39 -8.13 -9.91 11.65
CA ALA A 39 -7.83 -8.91 10.63
C ALA A 39 -8.62 -9.12 9.34
N GLY A 40 -9.17 -8.05 8.80
CA GLY A 40 -9.73 -7.95 7.46
C GLY A 40 -8.81 -7.14 6.56
N PHE A 41 -8.64 -7.59 5.32
CA PHE A 41 -7.72 -7.02 4.35
C PHE A 41 -8.46 -6.62 3.08
N VAL A 42 -8.18 -5.41 2.63
CA VAL A 42 -8.61 -4.88 1.34
C VAL A 42 -7.37 -4.65 0.49
N ALA A 43 -7.17 -5.46 -0.55
CA ALA A 43 -6.09 -5.30 -1.50
C ALA A 43 -6.55 -4.41 -2.66
N LEU A 44 -5.78 -3.36 -2.95
CA LEU A 44 -6.05 -2.37 -3.99
C LEU A 44 -5.09 -2.54 -5.17
N ASP A 45 -5.57 -2.36 -6.37
CA ASP A 45 -4.75 -2.10 -7.55
C ASP A 45 -4.44 -0.59 -7.66
N THR A 46 -3.47 -0.14 -6.88
CA THR A 46 -3.04 1.27 -6.92
C THR A 46 -2.34 1.63 -8.23
N ASN A 47 -1.93 0.64 -9.02
CA ASN A 47 -1.35 0.89 -10.33
C ASN A 47 -2.42 1.29 -11.34
N SER A 48 -3.58 0.63 -11.34
CA SER A 48 -4.71 1.06 -12.17
C SER A 48 -5.20 2.46 -11.77
N LEU A 49 -5.25 2.76 -10.48
CA LEU A 49 -5.61 4.10 -9.99
C LEU A 49 -4.70 5.21 -10.54
N MET A 50 -3.42 4.94 -10.77
CA MET A 50 -2.49 5.93 -11.34
C MET A 50 -2.73 6.19 -12.82
N TRP A 51 -3.09 5.16 -13.58
CA TRP A 51 -3.00 5.19 -15.05
C TRP A 51 -4.33 5.08 -15.76
N ASP A 52 -5.36 4.49 -15.12
CA ASP A 52 -6.65 4.24 -15.73
C ASP A 52 -7.77 5.06 -15.09
N ASN A 53 -8.41 5.89 -15.89
CA ASN A 53 -9.58 6.66 -15.46
C ASN A 53 -10.85 5.82 -15.32
N THR A 54 -10.91 4.67 -15.98
CA THR A 54 -12.15 3.88 -16.04
C THR A 54 -12.31 3.00 -14.79
N ASP A 55 -11.22 2.49 -14.23
CA ASP A 55 -11.24 1.61 -13.06
C ASP A 55 -11.40 2.38 -11.74
N HIS A 56 -11.05 3.67 -11.73
CA HIS A 56 -11.18 4.47 -10.52
C HIS A 56 -12.62 4.49 -10.00
N GLY A 57 -13.60 4.58 -10.88
CA GLY A 57 -15.03 4.58 -10.52
C GLY A 57 -15.48 3.25 -9.92
N ASP A 58 -15.14 2.14 -10.56
CA ASP A 58 -15.53 0.81 -10.11
C ASP A 58 -14.83 0.42 -8.82
N GLN A 59 -13.52 0.64 -8.72
CA GLN A 59 -12.75 0.38 -7.51
C GLN A 59 -13.18 1.28 -6.34
N ALA A 60 -13.56 2.54 -6.61
CA ALA A 60 -14.08 3.46 -5.61
C ALA A 60 -15.41 2.99 -5.01
N GLN A 61 -16.35 2.57 -5.83
CA GLN A 61 -17.62 2.03 -5.36
C GLN A 61 -17.42 0.73 -4.58
N TRP A 62 -16.56 -0.15 -5.09
CA TRP A 62 -16.27 -1.44 -4.47
C TRP A 62 -15.58 -1.28 -3.10
N VAL A 63 -14.56 -0.41 -2.97
CA VAL A 63 -13.77 -0.29 -1.72
C VAL A 63 -14.61 0.20 -0.55
N THR A 64 -15.57 1.08 -0.79
CA THR A 64 -16.50 1.55 0.25
C THR A 64 -17.32 0.40 0.81
N GLY A 65 -17.87 -0.46 -0.08
CA GLY A 65 -18.59 -1.67 0.30
C GLY A 65 -17.69 -2.70 0.99
N ALA A 66 -16.46 -2.90 0.49
CA ALA A 66 -15.49 -3.81 1.06
C ALA A 66 -15.10 -3.41 2.49
N LEU A 67 -14.73 -2.15 2.71
CA LEU A 67 -14.35 -1.65 4.04
C LEU A 67 -15.52 -1.65 5.04
N SER A 68 -16.71 -1.26 4.61
CA SER A 68 -17.90 -1.27 5.48
C SER A 68 -18.38 -2.68 5.81
N GLY A 69 -18.20 -3.63 4.90
CA GLY A 69 -18.59 -5.03 5.08
C GLY A 69 -17.64 -5.85 5.96
N LEU A 70 -16.43 -5.35 6.25
CA LEU A 70 -15.50 -6.02 7.16
C LEU A 70 -15.95 -5.88 8.62
N ASN A 71 -16.30 -7.01 9.24
CA ASN A 71 -16.69 -7.11 10.65
C ASN A 71 -15.55 -7.65 11.53
N THR A 72 -14.30 -7.34 11.16
CA THR A 72 -13.11 -7.72 11.91
C THR A 72 -12.68 -6.63 12.87
N PRO A 73 -12.01 -6.96 14.00
CA PRO A 73 -11.38 -5.98 14.88
C PRO A 73 -10.48 -5.00 14.12
N TRP A 74 -9.64 -5.50 13.23
CA TRP A 74 -8.68 -4.68 12.49
C TRP A 74 -8.98 -4.69 11.00
N LYS A 75 -8.81 -3.52 10.37
CA LYS A 75 -8.94 -3.33 8.93
C LYS A 75 -7.62 -2.85 8.34
N PHE A 76 -7.08 -3.64 7.43
CA PHE A 76 -5.86 -3.36 6.70
C PHE A 76 -6.17 -3.07 5.24
N VAL A 77 -5.58 -2.02 4.71
CA VAL A 77 -5.55 -1.76 3.27
C VAL A 77 -4.15 -2.06 2.77
N LEU A 78 -4.06 -2.78 1.66
CA LEU A 78 -2.83 -3.17 1.00
C LEU A 78 -2.76 -2.51 -0.37
N GLY A 79 -1.60 -1.98 -0.74
CA GLY A 79 -1.37 -1.44 -2.07
C GLY A 79 0.12 -1.36 -2.39
N HIS A 80 0.46 -0.99 -3.63
CA HIS A 80 1.85 -0.82 -4.01
C HIS A 80 2.36 0.59 -3.70
N HIS A 81 1.63 1.62 -4.12
CA HIS A 81 2.06 3.02 -4.04
C HIS A 81 1.76 3.62 -2.66
N PRO A 82 2.72 4.33 -2.03
CA PRO A 82 2.51 4.91 -0.70
C PRO A 82 1.51 6.09 -0.73
N TYR A 83 0.75 6.27 0.34
CA TYR A 83 0.03 7.52 0.58
C TYR A 83 0.98 8.61 1.07
N LEU A 84 1.82 8.30 2.06
CA LEU A 84 2.99 9.10 2.46
C LEU A 84 4.24 8.23 2.39
N SER A 85 5.37 8.85 2.02
CA SER A 85 6.68 8.23 2.05
C SER A 85 7.79 9.25 2.27
N ASN A 86 8.81 8.83 3.00
CA ASN A 86 10.08 9.53 3.15
C ASN A 86 11.14 9.06 2.13
N GLY A 87 10.76 8.17 1.21
CA GLY A 87 11.60 7.75 0.09
C GLY A 87 11.56 8.73 -1.08
N PRO A 88 12.34 8.47 -2.15
CA PRO A 88 12.52 9.41 -3.26
C PRO A 88 11.26 9.62 -4.12
N HIS A 89 10.34 8.67 -4.14
CA HIS A 89 9.06 8.85 -4.85
C HIS A 89 8.14 9.83 -4.13
N GLY A 90 8.23 9.91 -2.78
CA GLY A 90 7.50 10.88 -1.98
C GLY A 90 6.02 10.52 -1.75
N ASN A 91 5.23 11.54 -1.48
CA ASN A 91 3.83 11.39 -1.11
C ASN A 91 2.91 11.26 -2.32
N ALA A 92 1.77 10.59 -2.13
CA ALA A 92 0.68 10.62 -3.09
C ALA A 92 0.35 12.06 -3.50
N GLY A 93 0.15 12.27 -4.79
CA GLY A 93 0.02 13.61 -5.39
C GLY A 93 1.29 14.14 -6.03
N ASN A 94 2.47 13.63 -5.63
CA ASN A 94 3.75 14.16 -6.10
C ASN A 94 4.63 13.15 -6.85
N TYR A 95 4.35 11.84 -6.76
CA TYR A 95 5.20 10.80 -7.36
C TYR A 95 4.77 10.39 -8.78
N ASP A 96 5.76 9.89 -9.51
CA ASP A 96 5.65 9.24 -10.84
C ASP A 96 4.70 9.92 -11.84
N PRO A 97 4.70 11.25 -11.97
CA PRO A 97 3.94 11.87 -13.04
C PRO A 97 4.58 11.47 -14.38
N PRO A 98 3.81 11.13 -15.43
CA PRO A 98 4.35 10.73 -16.73
C PRO A 98 5.19 11.84 -17.39
N TRP A 99 5.03 13.07 -16.96
CA TRP A 99 5.71 14.26 -17.47
C TRP A 99 6.45 15.04 -16.39
N GLY A 100 6.83 14.41 -15.27
CA GLY A 100 7.38 15.11 -14.13
C GLY A 100 6.32 15.99 -13.43
N ARG A 101 6.76 16.99 -12.67
CA ARG A 101 5.87 17.95 -11.98
C ARG A 101 4.96 18.78 -12.89
N LEU A 102 4.96 18.51 -14.18
CA LEU A 102 4.23 19.25 -15.19
C LEU A 102 3.07 18.39 -15.75
N ASP A 103 2.21 17.85 -14.90
CA ASP A 103 0.88 17.41 -15.31
C ASP A 103 -0.14 18.55 -15.05
N PRO A 104 -0.30 19.51 -15.98
CA PRO A 104 -1.20 20.65 -15.79
C PRO A 104 -2.68 20.25 -15.79
N LEU A 105 -2.98 18.99 -16.09
CA LEU A 105 -4.35 18.47 -16.20
C LEU A 105 -4.70 17.49 -15.07
N GLY A 106 -3.76 17.10 -14.19
CA GLY A 106 -4.00 16.12 -13.11
C GLY A 106 -4.46 14.77 -13.61
N VAL A 107 -4.09 14.41 -14.86
CA VAL A 107 -4.70 13.29 -15.60
C VAL A 107 -4.06 11.95 -15.27
N ALA A 108 -2.90 11.93 -14.61
CA ALA A 108 -2.19 10.69 -14.29
C ALA A 108 -1.31 10.85 -13.04
N GLY A 109 -0.88 9.72 -12.49
CA GLY A 109 0.11 9.68 -11.42
C GLY A 109 -0.48 9.75 -10.01
N GLY A 110 0.36 10.11 -9.06
CA GLY A 110 0.05 10.06 -7.62
C GLY A 110 -1.13 10.89 -7.17
N GLY A 111 -1.55 11.91 -7.93
CA GLY A 111 -2.72 12.72 -7.63
C GLY A 111 -4.00 11.91 -7.53
N ARG A 112 -4.20 10.97 -8.45
CA ARG A 112 -5.38 10.09 -8.44
C ARG A 112 -5.38 9.11 -7.27
N VAL A 113 -4.21 8.59 -6.93
CA VAL A 113 -4.07 7.75 -5.73
C VAL A 113 -4.41 8.56 -4.48
N LYS A 114 -3.92 9.81 -4.41
CA LYS A 114 -4.26 10.70 -3.30
C LYS A 114 -5.76 10.94 -3.19
N ASP A 115 -6.40 11.32 -4.27
CA ASP A 115 -7.85 11.62 -4.30
C ASP A 115 -8.68 10.39 -3.94
N PHE A 116 -8.30 9.21 -4.44
CA PHE A 116 -8.94 7.95 -4.08
C PHE A 116 -8.83 7.67 -2.58
N PHE A 117 -7.64 7.83 -2.00
CA PHE A 117 -7.44 7.61 -0.57
C PHE A 117 -8.21 8.62 0.27
N ASP A 118 -8.13 9.90 -0.05
CA ASP A 118 -8.81 10.97 0.68
C ASP A 118 -10.32 10.77 0.71
N LEU A 119 -10.90 10.29 -0.39
CA LEU A 119 -12.35 10.15 -0.53
C LEU A 119 -12.89 8.82 0.04
N TYR A 120 -12.14 7.72 -0.07
CA TYR A 120 -12.70 6.39 0.16
C TYR A 120 -11.99 5.55 1.21
N VAL A 121 -10.70 5.81 1.47
CA VAL A 121 -9.87 4.94 2.32
C VAL A 121 -9.55 5.60 3.65
N CYS A 122 -9.19 6.88 3.64
CA CYS A 122 -8.82 7.64 4.84
C CYS A 122 -9.93 7.56 5.90
N ASN A 123 -9.53 7.32 7.16
CA ASN A 123 -10.41 7.15 8.32
C ASN A 123 -11.35 5.93 8.27
N ASN A 124 -11.22 5.04 7.26
CA ASN A 124 -12.06 3.85 7.12
C ASN A 124 -11.30 2.53 7.38
N ALA A 125 -9.99 2.62 7.65
CA ALA A 125 -9.15 1.48 8.02
C ALA A 125 -8.17 1.86 9.15
N ASP A 126 -7.54 0.86 9.76
CA ASP A 126 -6.58 1.04 10.84
C ASP A 126 -5.14 1.17 10.29
N PHE A 127 -4.83 0.43 9.21
CA PHE A 127 -3.50 0.36 8.61
C PHE A 127 -3.54 0.47 7.10
N TYR A 128 -2.54 1.16 6.53
CA TYR A 128 -2.16 1.03 5.13
C TYR A 128 -0.75 0.48 5.01
N LEU A 129 -0.59 -0.66 4.33
CA LEU A 129 0.70 -1.31 4.10
C LEU A 129 1.03 -1.25 2.60
N CYS A 130 2.22 -0.75 2.27
CA CYS A 130 2.66 -0.56 0.88
C CYS A 130 4.14 -0.84 0.69
N GLY A 131 4.61 -0.70 -0.55
CA GLY A 131 6.00 -0.81 -0.96
C GLY A 131 6.43 0.40 -1.78
N HIS A 132 6.79 0.20 -3.05
CA HIS A 132 7.21 1.19 -4.05
C HIS A 132 8.56 1.84 -3.74
N ASP A 133 8.66 2.62 -2.66
CA ASP A 133 9.95 3.05 -2.13
C ASP A 133 10.67 1.87 -1.48
N HIS A 134 11.90 1.62 -1.93
CA HIS A 134 12.70 0.49 -1.46
C HIS A 134 13.34 0.80 -0.11
N SER A 135 12.50 0.97 0.88
CA SER A 135 12.85 1.32 2.26
C SER A 135 11.87 0.68 3.23
N ARG A 136 12.15 0.81 4.51
CA ARG A 136 11.27 0.36 5.60
C ARG A 136 10.89 1.56 6.44
N GLN A 137 9.60 1.85 6.57
CA GLN A 137 9.12 3.05 7.25
C GLN A 137 7.88 2.75 8.08
N SER A 138 7.84 3.28 9.29
CA SER A 138 6.65 3.44 10.12
C SER A 138 6.40 4.93 10.27
N LEU A 139 5.44 5.45 9.52
CA LEU A 139 5.14 6.86 9.49
C LEU A 139 4.15 7.23 10.59
N ASN A 140 4.29 8.43 11.12
CA ASN A 140 3.31 8.96 12.05
C ASN A 140 2.00 9.20 11.30
N GLN A 141 0.91 8.93 11.98
CA GLN A 141 -0.44 8.86 11.43
C GLN A 141 -0.73 9.93 10.38
N GLY A 142 -1.08 9.45 9.19
CA GLY A 142 -1.66 10.27 8.14
C GLY A 142 -2.95 9.63 7.68
N CYS A 143 -3.93 10.43 7.22
CA CYS A 143 -5.15 9.87 6.67
C CYS A 143 -5.96 9.03 7.70
N GLY A 144 -5.75 9.26 9.01
CA GLY A 144 -6.43 8.52 10.09
C GLY A 144 -6.00 7.06 10.25
N MET A 145 -4.87 6.66 9.63
CA MET A 145 -4.37 5.29 9.65
C MET A 145 -2.89 5.25 10.05
N GLU A 146 -2.42 4.09 10.52
CA GLU A 146 -0.99 3.78 10.59
C GLU A 146 -0.47 3.51 9.17
N LEU A 147 0.53 4.25 8.73
CA LEU A 147 1.08 4.13 7.39
C LEU A 147 2.45 3.43 7.42
N VAL A 148 2.58 2.37 6.66
CA VAL A 148 3.77 1.52 6.65
C VAL A 148 4.27 1.31 5.23
N VAL A 149 5.55 1.57 5.01
CA VAL A 149 6.27 1.15 3.80
C VAL A 149 7.18 -0.02 4.17
N SER A 150 7.00 -1.16 3.52
CA SER A 150 7.85 -2.35 3.64
C SER A 150 8.36 -2.78 2.26
N GLY A 151 9.07 -1.88 1.59
CA GLY A 151 9.55 -2.04 0.21
C GLY A 151 11.01 -2.49 0.08
N GLY A 152 11.76 -2.61 1.19
CA GLY A 152 13.19 -2.92 1.21
C GLY A 152 13.54 -4.41 1.07
N GLY A 153 12.76 -5.21 0.32
CA GLY A 153 12.96 -6.66 0.23
C GLY A 153 14.10 -7.12 -0.68
N ALA A 154 14.51 -6.31 -1.68
CA ALA A 154 15.51 -6.70 -2.67
C ALA A 154 16.53 -5.60 -3.00
N SER A 155 16.18 -4.35 -2.81
CA SER A 155 17.03 -3.19 -3.01
C SER A 155 16.65 -2.08 -2.05
N THR A 156 17.48 -1.06 -1.95
CA THR A 156 17.23 0.08 -1.05
C THR A 156 17.34 1.40 -1.79
N THR A 157 16.53 2.36 -1.37
CA THR A 157 16.61 3.77 -1.74
C THR A 157 16.75 4.62 -0.49
N GLU A 158 17.40 5.76 -0.61
CA GLU A 158 17.57 6.69 0.51
C GLU A 158 16.22 7.16 1.05
N VAL A 159 16.20 7.53 2.33
CA VAL A 159 15.05 8.14 2.99
C VAL A 159 15.42 9.52 3.53
N SER A 160 14.44 10.42 3.53
CA SER A 160 14.56 11.79 4.05
C SER A 160 13.59 11.99 5.23
N ASP A 161 13.64 13.13 5.88
CA ASP A 161 12.75 13.49 6.98
C ASP A 161 11.60 14.41 6.52
N THR A 162 11.02 14.11 5.36
CA THR A 162 9.95 14.93 4.77
C THR A 162 8.65 14.84 5.56
N ASN A 163 8.30 13.62 6.01
CA ASN A 163 7.10 13.38 6.80
C ASN A 163 7.44 13.00 8.24
N PRO A 164 6.59 13.34 9.21
CA PRO A 164 6.69 12.81 10.57
C PRO A 164 6.67 11.28 10.58
N LYS A 165 7.53 10.69 11.38
CA LYS A 165 7.69 9.25 11.47
C LYS A 165 7.90 8.78 12.90
N TYR A 166 7.61 7.50 13.13
CA TYR A 166 8.08 6.78 14.30
C TYR A 166 9.48 6.24 14.05
N TRP A 167 9.70 5.70 12.84
CA TRP A 167 10.98 5.13 12.44
C TRP A 167 11.07 4.96 10.92
N HIS A 168 12.29 4.98 10.37
CA HIS A 168 12.58 4.55 9.01
C HIS A 168 14.02 4.07 8.83
N ALA A 169 14.28 3.26 7.79
CA ALA A 169 15.62 2.86 7.38
C ALA A 169 15.68 2.52 5.89
N ALA A 170 16.80 2.89 5.26
CA ALA A 170 17.17 2.52 3.89
C ALA A 170 18.02 1.24 3.91
N THR A 171 17.49 0.16 4.46
CA THR A 171 18.19 -1.12 4.62
C THR A 171 17.30 -2.28 4.17
N ILE A 172 17.95 -3.38 3.74
CA ILE A 172 17.24 -4.61 3.37
C ILE A 172 16.54 -5.20 4.59
N GLY A 173 15.34 -5.69 4.38
CA GLY A 173 14.52 -6.31 5.40
C GLY A 173 13.04 -6.20 5.08
N PHE A 174 12.23 -6.55 6.05
CA PHE A 174 10.77 -6.54 5.92
C PHE A 174 10.10 -6.24 7.27
N MET A 175 8.79 -6.05 7.25
CA MET A 175 7.97 -6.02 8.45
C MET A 175 7.09 -7.27 8.50
N TYR A 176 6.95 -7.85 9.70
CA TYR A 176 5.89 -8.80 9.98
C TYR A 176 4.96 -8.26 11.06
N MET A 177 3.74 -8.76 11.13
CA MET A 177 2.75 -8.31 12.10
C MET A 177 2.16 -9.47 12.89
N GLU A 178 2.03 -9.25 14.19
CA GLU A 178 1.27 -10.10 15.10
C GLU A 178 0.01 -9.35 15.50
N VAL A 179 -1.16 -9.95 15.20
CA VAL A 179 -2.44 -9.27 15.39
C VAL A 179 -3.34 -10.10 16.30
N THR A 180 -3.80 -9.46 17.37
CA THR A 180 -4.85 -9.99 18.26
C THR A 180 -6.10 -9.13 18.12
N ALA A 181 -7.19 -9.47 18.82
CA ALA A 181 -8.37 -8.60 18.82
C ALA A 181 -8.11 -7.23 19.45
N GLN A 182 -7.12 -7.10 20.35
CA GLN A 182 -6.82 -5.91 21.15
C GLN A 182 -5.56 -5.17 20.71
N SER A 183 -4.66 -5.81 19.97
CA SER A 183 -3.38 -5.22 19.58
C SER A 183 -2.93 -5.66 18.20
N ALA A 184 -2.22 -4.76 17.53
CA ALA A 184 -1.46 -5.04 16.32
C ALA A 184 0.01 -4.61 16.57
N VAL A 185 0.94 -5.54 16.42
CA VAL A 185 2.38 -5.32 16.66
C VAL A 185 3.12 -5.52 15.35
N GLY A 186 3.62 -4.44 14.77
CA GLY A 186 4.48 -4.47 13.58
C GLY A 186 5.95 -4.45 13.97
N THR A 187 6.72 -5.44 13.52
CA THR A 187 8.15 -5.58 13.80
C THR A 187 8.95 -5.54 12.51
N PHE A 188 9.84 -4.58 12.40
CA PHE A 188 10.79 -4.48 11.29
C PHE A 188 12.05 -5.28 11.59
N VAL A 189 12.39 -6.17 10.65
CA VAL A 189 13.47 -7.14 10.77
C VAL A 189 14.44 -6.95 9.61
N THR A 190 15.74 -6.99 9.89
CA THR A 190 16.79 -6.95 8.87
C THR A 190 16.88 -8.28 8.12
N GLU A 191 17.64 -8.32 7.04
CA GLU A 191 17.99 -9.54 6.29
C GLU A 191 18.72 -10.60 7.15
N THR A 192 19.36 -10.16 8.25
CA THR A 192 20.04 -11.06 9.20
C THR A 192 19.15 -11.56 10.32
N GLY A 193 17.89 -11.11 10.38
CA GLY A 193 16.94 -11.46 11.43
C GLY A 193 17.00 -10.57 12.66
N ALA A 194 17.83 -9.53 12.67
CA ALA A 194 17.86 -8.56 13.79
C ALA A 194 16.61 -7.67 13.75
N VAL A 195 16.06 -7.37 14.93
CA VAL A 195 14.94 -6.44 15.08
C VAL A 195 15.48 -5.02 15.12
N ASP A 196 15.02 -4.18 14.19
CA ASP A 196 15.37 -2.76 14.14
C ASP A 196 14.36 -1.87 14.87
N PHE A 197 13.08 -2.18 14.75
CA PHE A 197 12.03 -1.35 15.32
C PHE A 197 10.75 -2.17 15.54
N THR A 198 10.01 -1.84 16.58
CA THR A 198 8.69 -2.43 16.86
C THR A 198 7.69 -1.32 17.17
N ARG A 199 6.52 -1.40 16.56
CA ARG A 199 5.38 -0.52 16.79
C ARG A 199 4.20 -1.34 17.28
N THR A 200 3.66 -0.98 18.46
CA THR A 200 2.42 -1.56 18.99
C THR A 200 1.30 -0.54 18.89
N VAL A 201 0.18 -0.96 18.32
CA VAL A 201 -1.06 -0.19 18.29
C VAL A 201 -2.10 -0.96 19.10
N MET A 202 -2.71 -0.28 20.05
CA MET A 202 -3.79 -0.82 20.89
C MET A 202 -5.14 -0.36 20.37
N ARG A 203 -6.15 -1.22 20.50
CA ARG A 203 -7.53 -0.91 20.15
C ARG A 203 -8.33 -0.46 21.36
#